data_a7fa99db4eb03745156f091fefee270b
#
_entry.id   a7fa99db4eb03745156f091fefee270b
#
_cell.length_a   1.000
_cell.length_b   1.000
_cell.length_c   1.000
_cell.angle_alpha   90.00
_cell.angle_beta   90.00
_cell.angle_gamma   90.00
#
_symmetry.space_group_name_H-M   'P 1'
#
loop_
_entity.id
_entity.type
_entity.pdbx_description
1 polymer ?
#
loop_
_entity_poly.entity_id
_entity_poly.type
_entity_poly.pdbx_seq_one_letter_code
_entity_poly.pdbx_strand_id
1 'polypeptide(L)'
;MQNLTRFILAFCLLSFTAVSFAAHSTAKKPNRAHPMIKLQTNFGPITLELDAKAAPDTVANFVQYVRDGHYNGTLFHRVIDGFMIQGGGFTPAMEQKATRQPVQNEAHNGLKNQTYSIAMARTPDPHSATSQFFINVSDNDFLDYREPSAQGYGYCVFGKVTDGMDVVDAIKKVRTGSRAGYQDVPMEDVLIERVEVVEG
;
A
#
# COMPACT_ATOMS: atom_id res chain seq x y z
N MET A 1 -52.75 -54.66 -59.11
CA MET A 1 -51.84 -55.44 -58.29
C MET A 1 -50.61 -54.60 -58.07
N GLN A 2 -50.36 -54.30 -56.87
CA GLN A 2 -49.51 -53.29 -56.27
C GLN A 2 -48.04 -53.55 -56.46
N ASN A 3 -47.25 -52.52 -56.69
CA ASN A 3 -45.81 -52.53 -56.38
C ASN A 3 -45.43 -51.22 -55.71
N LEU A 4 -45.05 -51.39 -54.47
CA LEU A 4 -44.66 -50.41 -53.49
C LEU A 4 -43.13 -50.13 -53.65
N THR A 5 -42.76 -48.98 -54.15
CA THR A 5 -41.37 -48.60 -54.27
C THR A 5 -40.93 -47.77 -53.03
N ARG A 6 -40.05 -48.33 -52.22
CA ARG A 6 -39.42 -47.72 -51.04
C ARG A 6 -38.34 -46.74 -51.47
N PHE A 7 -38.53 -45.44 -51.16
CA PHE A 7 -37.44 -44.45 -51.18
C PHE A 7 -36.73 -44.48 -49.84
N ILE A 8 -35.42 -44.79 -49.85
CA ILE A 8 -34.52 -44.62 -48.71
C ILE A 8 -33.90 -43.25 -48.81
N LEU A 9 -34.25 -42.35 -47.89
CA LEU A 9 -33.65 -41.02 -47.72
C LEU A 9 -32.45 -41.20 -46.77
N ALA A 10 -31.22 -41.06 -47.34
CA ALA A 10 -29.99 -41.03 -46.51
C ALA A 10 -29.81 -39.64 -45.93
N PHE A 11 -29.95 -39.55 -44.60
CA PHE A 11 -29.69 -38.34 -43.84
C PHE A 11 -28.19 -38.29 -43.48
N CYS A 12 -27.40 -37.43 -44.18
CA CYS A 12 -26.02 -37.15 -43.80
C CYS A 12 -26.01 -36.18 -42.60
N LEU A 13 -25.74 -36.68 -41.40
CA LEU A 13 -25.42 -35.84 -40.23
C LEU A 13 -23.99 -35.32 -40.37
N LEU A 14 -23.84 -34.02 -40.69
CA LEU A 14 -22.57 -33.33 -40.52
C LEU A 14 -22.45 -32.94 -39.04
N SER A 15 -21.58 -33.65 -38.34
CA SER A 15 -21.16 -33.30 -36.97
C SER A 15 -20.17 -32.14 -37.02
N PHE A 16 -20.63 -30.95 -36.70
CA PHE A 16 -19.77 -29.78 -36.43
C PHE A 16 -19.13 -29.94 -35.06
N THR A 17 -17.87 -30.34 -34.98
CA THR A 17 -17.08 -30.29 -33.75
C THR A 17 -16.61 -28.85 -33.56
N ALA A 18 -17.27 -28.14 -32.62
CA ALA A 18 -16.82 -26.83 -32.14
C ALA A 18 -15.55 -27.03 -31.29
N VAL A 19 -14.40 -26.68 -31.86
CA VAL A 19 -13.13 -26.59 -31.10
C VAL A 19 -13.21 -25.32 -30.27
N SER A 20 -13.51 -25.47 -28.97
CA SER A 20 -13.49 -24.37 -28.00
C SER A 20 -12.04 -24.08 -27.65
N PHE A 21 -11.48 -22.99 -28.22
CA PHE A 21 -10.21 -22.42 -27.78
C PHE A 21 -10.43 -21.74 -26.42
N ALA A 22 -10.17 -22.47 -25.36
CA ALA A 22 -10.04 -21.88 -24.01
C ALA A 22 -8.74 -21.05 -24.01
N ALA A 23 -8.86 -19.74 -24.16
CA ALA A 23 -7.75 -18.83 -23.90
C ALA A 23 -7.37 -18.94 -22.43
N HIS A 24 -6.29 -19.65 -22.12
CA HIS A 24 -5.66 -19.63 -20.81
C HIS A 24 -5.06 -18.24 -20.60
N SER A 25 -5.84 -17.37 -19.95
CA SER A 25 -5.30 -16.14 -19.35
C SER A 25 -4.36 -16.57 -18.22
N THR A 26 -3.06 -16.52 -18.48
CA THR A 26 -2.05 -16.66 -17.42
C THR A 26 -1.97 -15.37 -16.63
N ALA A 27 -2.99 -15.08 -15.84
CA ALA A 27 -2.91 -14.04 -14.84
C ALA A 27 -1.78 -14.42 -13.87
N LYS A 28 -0.69 -13.66 -13.91
CA LYS A 28 0.44 -13.82 -12.98
C LYS A 28 -0.10 -13.73 -11.57
N LYS A 29 0.05 -14.80 -10.77
CA LYS A 29 -0.36 -14.78 -9.35
C LYS A 29 0.31 -13.59 -8.65
N PRO A 30 -0.44 -12.76 -7.90
CA PRO A 30 0.13 -11.64 -7.19
C PRO A 30 1.30 -12.12 -6.32
N ASN A 31 2.42 -11.42 -6.39
CA ASN A 31 3.61 -11.74 -5.59
C ASN A 31 3.32 -11.42 -4.12
N ARG A 32 2.83 -12.41 -3.35
CA ARG A 32 2.48 -12.25 -1.95
C ARG A 32 3.66 -11.86 -1.05
N ALA A 33 4.89 -12.09 -1.51
CA ALA A 33 6.08 -11.74 -0.77
C ALA A 33 6.41 -10.23 -0.87
N HIS A 34 6.01 -9.59 -1.98
CA HIS A 34 6.25 -8.18 -2.25
C HIS A 34 5.00 -7.53 -2.85
N PRO A 35 3.97 -7.25 -2.02
CA PRO A 35 2.78 -6.56 -2.49
C PRO A 35 3.12 -5.17 -3.01
N MET A 36 2.54 -4.81 -4.15
CA MET A 36 2.65 -3.46 -4.70
C MET A 36 1.43 -2.63 -4.30
N ILE A 37 1.66 -1.42 -3.82
CA ILE A 37 0.60 -0.50 -3.41
C ILE A 37 0.74 0.80 -4.20
N LYS A 38 -0.37 1.31 -4.69
CA LYS A 38 -0.43 2.63 -5.33
C LYS A 38 -1.20 3.59 -4.43
N LEU A 39 -0.52 4.67 -4.03
CA LEU A 39 -1.13 5.82 -3.39
C LEU A 39 -1.38 6.89 -4.47
N GLN A 40 -2.63 7.23 -4.70
CA GLN A 40 -2.98 8.39 -5.52
C GLN A 40 -3.10 9.60 -4.59
N THR A 41 -2.26 10.61 -4.80
CA THR A 41 -2.31 11.87 -4.06
C THR A 41 -2.70 13.02 -4.98
N ASN A 42 -3.10 14.16 -4.43
CA ASN A 42 -3.34 15.38 -5.21
C ASN A 42 -2.02 16.01 -5.76
N PHE A 43 -0.84 15.47 -5.40
CA PHE A 43 0.46 15.80 -5.98
C PHE A 43 0.89 14.81 -7.08
N GLY A 44 0.20 13.67 -7.20
CA GLY A 44 0.51 12.61 -8.15
C GLY A 44 0.56 11.22 -7.49
N PRO A 45 0.82 10.18 -8.28
CA PRO A 45 0.88 8.81 -7.79
C PRO A 45 2.24 8.51 -7.12
N ILE A 46 2.20 7.69 -6.06
CA ILE A 46 3.37 7.08 -5.41
C ILE A 46 3.15 5.58 -5.41
N THR A 47 4.12 4.82 -5.87
CA THR A 47 4.07 3.34 -5.85
C THR A 47 5.04 2.81 -4.79
N LEU A 48 4.53 1.91 -3.95
CA LEU A 48 5.28 1.23 -2.89
C LEU A 48 5.44 -0.24 -3.22
N GLU A 49 6.63 -0.77 -2.99
CA GLU A 49 6.90 -2.21 -2.88
C GLU A 49 7.06 -2.55 -1.40
N LEU A 50 6.19 -3.45 -0.89
CA LEU A 50 6.23 -3.88 0.50
C LEU A 50 7.02 -5.18 0.65
N ASP A 51 7.69 -5.38 1.78
CA ASP A 51 8.47 -6.59 2.06
C ASP A 51 7.78 -7.45 3.13
N ALA A 52 6.87 -8.33 2.70
CA ALA A 52 6.14 -9.24 3.58
C ALA A 52 7.02 -10.39 4.12
N LYS A 53 8.27 -10.54 3.64
CA LYS A 53 9.23 -11.49 4.22
C LYS A 53 9.91 -10.90 5.44
N ALA A 54 10.29 -9.63 5.34
CA ALA A 54 10.98 -8.92 6.43
C ALA A 54 10.02 -8.42 7.51
N ALA A 55 8.79 -8.03 7.14
CA ALA A 55 7.79 -7.46 8.06
C ALA A 55 6.39 -8.04 7.79
N PRO A 56 6.16 -9.34 8.01
CA PRO A 56 4.91 -10.01 7.65
C PRO A 56 3.67 -9.44 8.33
N ASP A 57 3.72 -9.17 9.64
CA ASP A 57 2.58 -8.67 10.39
C ASP A 57 2.29 -7.19 10.06
N THR A 58 3.34 -6.40 9.92
CA THR A 58 3.24 -4.99 9.52
C THR A 58 2.64 -4.84 8.12
N VAL A 59 3.12 -5.63 7.15
CA VAL A 59 2.60 -5.62 5.78
C VAL A 59 1.16 -6.11 5.74
N ALA A 60 0.83 -7.19 6.46
CA ALA A 60 -0.55 -7.68 6.54
C ALA A 60 -1.51 -6.64 7.12
N ASN A 61 -1.11 -5.94 8.19
CA ASN A 61 -1.85 -4.85 8.80
C ASN A 61 -2.05 -3.68 7.82
N PHE A 62 -0.99 -3.22 7.16
CA PHE A 62 -1.05 -2.12 6.20
C PHE A 62 -1.96 -2.46 5.00
N VAL A 63 -1.78 -3.63 4.39
CA VAL A 63 -2.61 -4.11 3.27
C VAL A 63 -4.07 -4.24 3.67
N GLN A 64 -4.36 -4.64 4.92
CA GLN A 64 -5.74 -4.69 5.41
C GLN A 64 -6.36 -3.29 5.50
N TYR A 65 -5.64 -2.28 6.01
CA TYR A 65 -6.11 -0.89 5.99
C TYR A 65 -6.33 -0.37 4.57
N VAL A 66 -5.48 -0.76 3.60
CA VAL A 66 -5.68 -0.42 2.18
C VAL A 66 -6.99 -1.02 1.67
N ARG A 67 -7.23 -2.32 1.92
CA ARG A 67 -8.46 -3.02 1.49
C ARG A 67 -9.72 -2.47 2.14
N ASP A 68 -9.63 -2.05 3.39
CA ASP A 68 -10.73 -1.42 4.12
C ASP A 68 -10.99 0.03 3.65
N GLY A 69 -10.18 0.57 2.72
CA GLY A 69 -10.30 1.95 2.24
C GLY A 69 -9.95 3.00 3.30
N HIS A 70 -9.28 2.61 4.38
CA HIS A 70 -8.98 3.49 5.52
C HIS A 70 -8.19 4.73 5.11
N TYR A 71 -7.23 4.57 4.21
CA TYR A 71 -6.34 5.66 3.78
C TYR A 71 -6.99 6.65 2.82
N ASN A 72 -8.11 6.28 2.19
CA ASN A 72 -8.79 7.16 1.24
C ASN A 72 -9.32 8.40 1.96
N GLY A 73 -8.99 9.57 1.42
CA GLY A 73 -9.36 10.86 1.99
C GLY A 73 -8.59 11.24 3.26
N THR A 74 -7.45 10.61 3.53
CA THR A 74 -6.55 11.01 4.62
C THR A 74 -5.46 11.97 4.14
N LEU A 75 -4.78 12.61 5.08
CA LEU A 75 -3.71 13.58 4.82
C LEU A 75 -2.31 12.98 5.06
N PHE A 76 -1.33 13.52 4.36
CA PHE A 76 0.00 13.69 4.93
C PHE A 76 -0.05 14.89 5.88
N HIS A 77 -0.31 14.62 7.14
CA HIS A 77 -0.62 15.64 8.16
C HIS A 77 0.62 16.21 8.86
N ARG A 78 1.79 15.64 8.64
CA ARG A 78 3.07 16.12 9.17
C ARG A 78 4.16 15.95 8.13
N VAL A 79 4.81 17.06 7.77
CA VAL A 79 5.85 17.10 6.75
C VAL A 79 7.03 17.90 7.30
N ILE A 80 8.21 17.27 7.32
CA ILE A 80 9.46 17.92 7.71
C ILE A 80 10.49 17.62 6.63
N ASP A 81 10.90 18.63 5.88
CA ASP A 81 11.97 18.51 4.88
C ASP A 81 13.28 18.08 5.53
N GLY A 82 14.01 17.18 4.85
CA GLY A 82 15.23 16.57 5.40
C GLY A 82 14.98 15.51 6.46
N PHE A 83 13.70 15.13 6.73
CA PHE A 83 13.35 14.08 7.69
C PHE A 83 12.35 13.08 7.10
N MET A 84 11.05 13.39 7.12
CA MET A 84 10.01 12.46 6.67
C MET A 84 8.69 13.18 6.29
N ILE A 85 7.82 12.49 5.57
CA ILE A 85 6.42 12.84 5.37
C ILE A 85 5.54 11.76 6.02
N GLN A 86 4.67 12.16 6.96
CA GLN A 86 3.83 11.24 7.75
C GLN A 86 2.35 11.42 7.43
N GLY A 87 1.64 10.31 7.24
CA GLY A 87 0.23 10.33 6.86
C GLY A 87 -0.56 9.11 7.33
N GLY A 88 -1.78 9.00 6.80
CA GLY A 88 -2.65 7.82 6.97
C GLY A 88 -3.47 7.78 8.24
N GLY A 89 -3.53 8.85 9.04
CA GLY A 89 -4.28 8.85 10.31
C GLY A 89 -5.35 9.91 10.45
N PHE A 90 -5.29 11.00 9.66
CA PHE A 90 -6.15 12.16 9.85
C PHE A 90 -6.93 12.51 8.60
N THR A 91 -8.17 12.96 8.81
CA THR A 91 -9.02 13.57 7.77
C THR A 91 -8.60 15.03 7.51
N PRO A 92 -9.09 15.68 6.43
CA PRO A 92 -8.87 17.11 6.19
C PRO A 92 -9.37 18.02 7.32
N ALA A 93 -10.31 17.56 8.15
CA ALA A 93 -10.75 18.27 9.36
C ALA A 93 -9.78 18.10 10.55
N MET A 94 -8.64 17.42 10.37
CA MET A 94 -7.69 17.04 11.42
C MET A 94 -8.32 16.15 12.51
N GLU A 95 -9.32 15.37 12.15
CA GLU A 95 -9.91 14.34 12.99
C GLU A 95 -9.17 13.01 12.78
N GLN A 96 -8.75 12.39 13.88
CA GLN A 96 -8.10 11.09 13.80
C GLN A 96 -9.12 10.01 13.49
N LYS A 97 -8.85 9.19 12.45
CA LYS A 97 -9.69 8.04 12.09
C LYS A 97 -9.55 6.91 13.12
N ALA A 98 -10.64 6.20 13.36
CA ALA A 98 -10.63 5.00 14.20
C ALA A 98 -9.65 3.95 13.65
N THR A 99 -8.93 3.27 14.56
CA THR A 99 -7.91 2.30 14.19
C THR A 99 -8.26 0.90 14.68
N ARG A 100 -7.63 -0.10 14.08
CA ARG A 100 -7.63 -1.49 14.53
C ARG A 100 -6.67 -1.64 15.72
N GLN A 101 -6.56 -2.86 16.26
CA GLN A 101 -5.58 -3.15 17.31
C GLN A 101 -4.15 -2.89 16.80
N PRO A 102 -3.24 -2.47 17.70
CA PRO A 102 -1.83 -2.30 17.36
C PRO A 102 -1.18 -3.58 16.84
N VAL A 103 -0.13 -3.41 16.04
CA VAL A 103 0.71 -4.50 15.53
C VAL A 103 2.05 -4.53 16.23
N GLN A 104 2.62 -5.73 16.40
CA GLN A 104 3.97 -5.90 16.94
C GLN A 104 4.98 -5.17 16.06
N ASN A 105 5.95 -4.51 16.69
CA ASN A 105 6.99 -3.81 15.96
C ASN A 105 8.04 -4.81 15.47
N GLU A 106 8.21 -4.91 14.18
CA GLU A 106 9.17 -5.81 13.51
C GLU A 106 10.46 -5.07 13.08
N ALA A 107 10.82 -3.95 13.73
CA ALA A 107 12.00 -3.14 13.34
C ALA A 107 13.34 -3.86 13.43
N HIS A 108 13.40 -5.01 14.16
CA HIS A 108 14.56 -5.89 14.21
C HIS A 108 14.80 -6.70 12.93
N ASN A 109 13.99 -6.46 11.89
CA ASN A 109 14.02 -7.18 10.60
C ASN A 109 15.25 -6.87 9.71
N GLY A 110 16.11 -5.95 10.13
CA GLY A 110 17.32 -5.56 9.39
C GLY A 110 17.16 -4.47 8.35
N LEU A 111 15.90 -4.09 8.00
CA LEU A 111 15.63 -2.97 7.11
C LEU A 111 15.97 -1.64 7.79
N LYS A 112 16.37 -0.65 6.99
CA LYS A 112 16.88 0.64 7.44
C LYS A 112 15.97 1.79 7.04
N ASN A 113 15.92 2.82 7.88
CA ASN A 113 15.19 4.06 7.61
C ASN A 113 15.97 4.95 6.62
N GLN A 114 16.20 4.42 5.41
CA GLN A 114 16.85 5.12 4.32
C GLN A 114 15.87 5.98 3.54
N THR A 115 16.37 6.92 2.77
CA THR A 115 15.59 7.76 1.86
C THR A 115 14.66 6.90 1.00
N TYR A 116 13.38 7.30 0.94
CA TYR A 116 12.26 6.60 0.26
C TYR A 116 11.83 5.26 0.87
N SER A 117 12.37 4.82 2.02
CA SER A 117 11.76 3.72 2.77
C SER A 117 10.46 4.17 3.44
N ILE A 118 9.51 3.23 3.58
CA ILE A 118 8.26 3.44 4.33
C ILE A 118 8.33 2.70 5.65
N ALA A 119 7.96 3.38 6.74
CA ALA A 119 7.96 2.82 8.09
C ALA A 119 6.67 3.16 8.85
N MET A 120 6.34 2.37 9.88
CA MET A 120 5.18 2.63 10.74
C MET A 120 5.47 3.72 11.77
N ALA A 121 4.58 4.70 11.85
CA ALA A 121 4.55 5.63 12.97
C ALA A 121 3.98 4.94 14.22
N ARG A 122 4.47 5.35 15.39
CA ARG A 122 4.08 4.81 16.69
C ARG A 122 4.16 5.85 17.81
N THR A 123 3.55 5.55 18.94
CA THR A 123 3.75 6.29 20.19
C THR A 123 5.10 5.91 20.85
N PRO A 124 5.45 6.45 22.02
CA PRO A 124 6.62 5.98 22.77
C PRO A 124 6.61 4.47 23.10
N ASP A 125 5.43 3.82 23.16
CA ASP A 125 5.35 2.36 23.25
C ASP A 125 5.82 1.74 21.92
N PRO A 126 6.84 0.87 21.92
CA PRO A 126 7.33 0.23 20.71
C PRO A 126 6.27 -0.53 19.90
N HIS A 127 5.29 -1.14 20.57
CA HIS A 127 4.27 -2.01 19.98
C HIS A 127 2.91 -1.34 19.80
N SER A 128 2.89 -0.01 19.58
CA SER A 128 1.68 0.80 19.48
C SER A 128 1.29 1.21 18.07
N ALA A 129 2.03 0.75 17.04
CA ALA A 129 1.74 1.12 15.65
C ALA A 129 0.37 0.58 15.20
N THR A 130 -0.42 1.43 14.53
CA THR A 130 -1.74 1.06 14.00
C THR A 130 -1.84 1.32 12.50
N SER A 131 -2.30 2.50 12.05
CA SER A 131 -2.50 2.83 10.64
C SER A 131 -1.50 3.85 10.11
N GLN A 132 -0.99 4.76 10.95
CA GLN A 132 -0.12 5.83 10.49
C GLN A 132 1.24 5.31 10.04
N PHE A 133 1.72 5.87 8.94
CA PHE A 133 3.01 5.57 8.35
C PHE A 133 3.77 6.84 7.99
N PHE A 134 5.05 6.72 7.72
CA PHE A 134 5.82 7.80 7.14
C PHE A 134 6.75 7.29 6.03
N ILE A 135 7.06 8.17 5.09
CA ILE A 135 8.08 7.94 4.08
C ILE A 135 9.29 8.80 4.44
N ASN A 136 10.45 8.17 4.58
CA ASN A 136 11.70 8.86 4.85
C ASN A 136 12.10 9.69 3.62
N VAL A 137 12.46 10.95 3.81
CA VAL A 137 12.97 11.83 2.74
C VAL A 137 14.44 12.16 2.91
N SER A 138 15.08 11.51 3.87
CA SER A 138 16.50 11.52 4.17
C SER A 138 16.87 10.19 4.82
N ASP A 139 18.14 9.87 4.93
CA ASP A 139 18.63 8.73 5.70
C ASP A 139 18.53 9.06 7.19
N ASN A 140 17.71 8.31 7.91
CA ASN A 140 17.36 8.54 9.31
C ASN A 140 17.83 7.38 10.19
N ASP A 141 19.14 7.09 10.21
CA ASP A 141 19.74 5.97 10.94
C ASP A 141 19.41 5.96 12.44
N PHE A 142 19.07 7.12 13.02
CA PHE A 142 18.65 7.23 14.42
C PHE A 142 17.28 6.61 14.70
N LEU A 143 16.47 6.33 13.66
CA LEU A 143 15.19 5.61 13.74
C LEU A 143 15.35 4.09 13.63
N ASP A 144 16.55 3.58 13.37
CA ASP A 144 16.79 2.16 13.21
C ASP A 144 16.73 1.42 14.54
N TYR A 145 16.37 0.14 14.46
CA TYR A 145 16.46 -0.77 15.59
C TYR A 145 17.91 -0.91 16.08
N ARG A 146 18.10 -0.82 17.38
CA ARG A 146 19.38 -1.01 18.08
C ARG A 146 19.31 -2.12 19.12
N GLU A 147 18.25 -2.11 19.95
CA GLU A 147 18.05 -3.04 21.05
C GLU A 147 16.55 -3.13 21.43
N PRO A 148 16.10 -4.19 22.12
CA PRO A 148 14.70 -4.35 22.51
C PRO A 148 14.36 -3.51 23.76
N SER A 149 14.55 -2.18 23.67
CA SER A 149 14.16 -1.21 24.71
C SER A 149 13.22 -0.17 24.11
N ALA A 150 12.49 0.56 24.95
CA ALA A 150 11.56 1.60 24.48
C ALA A 150 12.26 2.65 23.58
N GLN A 151 13.51 2.99 23.88
CA GLN A 151 14.32 3.96 23.16
C GLN A 151 15.07 3.35 21.97
N GLY A 152 15.48 2.07 22.07
CA GLY A 152 16.29 1.39 21.07
C GLY A 152 15.51 0.58 20.03
N TYR A 153 14.19 0.40 20.21
CA TYR A 153 13.39 -0.48 19.35
C TYR A 153 13.25 0.05 17.91
N GLY A 154 13.36 1.36 17.72
CA GLY A 154 13.27 1.99 16.42
C GLY A 154 11.87 1.94 15.78
N TYR A 155 11.85 2.15 14.47
CA TYR A 155 10.63 2.20 13.65
C TYR A 155 10.70 1.14 12.57
N CYS A 156 9.63 0.34 12.45
CA CYS A 156 9.57 -0.78 11.51
C CYS A 156 9.49 -0.30 10.08
N VAL A 157 10.58 -0.41 9.34
CA VAL A 157 10.57 -0.31 7.88
C VAL A 157 9.95 -1.59 7.32
N PHE A 158 9.00 -1.44 6.37
CA PHE A 158 8.27 -2.56 5.79
C PHE A 158 8.15 -2.49 4.27
N GLY A 159 8.87 -1.56 3.62
CA GLY A 159 8.89 -1.39 2.18
C GLY A 159 9.60 -0.12 1.75
N LYS A 160 9.43 0.21 0.48
CA LYS A 160 10.06 1.39 -0.15
C LYS A 160 9.20 1.94 -1.28
N VAL A 161 9.42 3.20 -1.63
CA VAL A 161 8.91 3.83 -2.86
C VAL A 161 9.70 3.26 -4.04
N THR A 162 9.01 2.82 -5.09
CA THR A 162 9.60 2.32 -6.33
C THR A 162 9.29 3.20 -7.54
N ASP A 163 8.28 4.07 -7.41
CA ASP A 163 7.90 5.06 -8.43
C ASP A 163 7.22 6.25 -7.75
N GLY A 164 7.37 7.47 -8.31
CA GLY A 164 6.84 8.70 -7.72
C GLY A 164 7.75 9.34 -6.66
N MET A 165 9.08 9.12 -6.73
CA MET A 165 10.06 9.80 -5.86
C MET A 165 10.00 11.31 -6.02
N ASP A 166 9.77 11.80 -7.23
CA ASP A 166 9.57 13.22 -7.56
C ASP A 166 8.32 13.78 -6.87
N VAL A 167 7.25 13.01 -6.74
CA VAL A 167 6.04 13.36 -5.98
C VAL A 167 6.36 13.47 -4.48
N VAL A 168 7.11 12.51 -3.92
CA VAL A 168 7.57 12.57 -2.53
C VAL A 168 8.45 13.82 -2.31
N ASP A 169 9.33 14.11 -3.26
CA ASP A 169 10.21 15.30 -3.20
C ASP A 169 9.46 16.63 -3.38
N ALA A 170 8.34 16.63 -4.09
CA ALA A 170 7.44 17.78 -4.15
C ALA A 170 6.69 17.97 -2.82
N ILE A 171 6.18 16.89 -2.23
CA ILE A 171 5.46 16.94 -0.95
C ILE A 171 6.37 17.42 0.18
N LYS A 172 7.62 16.95 0.28
CA LYS A 172 8.51 17.36 1.38
C LYS A 172 8.81 18.86 1.41
N LYS A 173 8.64 19.57 0.27
CA LYS A 173 8.93 21.00 0.12
C LYS A 173 7.72 21.91 0.36
N VAL A 174 6.54 21.37 0.66
CA VAL A 174 5.37 22.19 0.92
C VAL A 174 5.58 23.05 2.17
N ARG A 175 4.96 24.22 2.18
CA ARG A 175 4.99 25.09 3.37
C ARG A 175 4.18 24.44 4.48
N THR A 176 4.73 24.42 5.69
CA THR A 176 4.11 23.86 6.87
C THR A 176 3.86 24.92 7.95
N GLY A 177 2.97 24.66 8.87
CA GLY A 177 2.61 25.49 9.98
C GLY A 177 1.93 24.70 11.10
N SER A 178 1.26 25.40 11.99
CA SER A 178 0.47 24.78 13.08
C SER A 178 -1.00 24.75 12.71
N ARG A 179 -1.68 23.61 12.92
CA ARG A 179 -3.11 23.43 12.69
C ARG A 179 -3.69 22.46 13.71
N ALA A 180 -4.83 22.80 14.32
CA ALA A 180 -5.52 21.97 15.30
C ALA A 180 -4.61 21.46 16.45
N GLY A 181 -3.60 22.25 16.87
CA GLY A 181 -2.63 21.89 17.92
C GLY A 181 -1.45 21.04 17.47
N TYR A 182 -1.41 20.64 16.19
CA TYR A 182 -0.28 19.92 15.60
C TYR A 182 0.70 20.88 14.93
N GLN A 183 1.98 20.51 14.96
CA GLN A 183 3.08 21.23 14.29
C GLN A 183 3.41 20.55 12.96
N ASP A 184 4.11 21.27 12.08
CA ASP A 184 4.62 20.76 10.79
C ASP A 184 3.50 20.27 9.85
N VAL A 185 2.26 20.79 10.02
CA VAL A 185 1.12 20.46 9.15
C VAL A 185 1.22 21.27 7.86
N PRO A 186 1.08 20.64 6.68
CA PRO A 186 1.01 21.37 5.42
C PRO A 186 -0.06 22.46 5.45
N MET A 187 0.28 23.67 4.98
CA MET A 187 -0.67 24.80 4.92
C MET A 187 -1.77 24.57 3.88
N GLU A 188 -1.46 23.84 2.83
CA GLU A 188 -2.41 23.32 1.84
C GLU A 188 -2.45 21.80 1.99
N ASP A 189 -3.64 21.22 1.97
CA ASP A 189 -3.82 19.79 2.22
C ASP A 189 -3.07 18.94 1.20
N VAL A 190 -2.18 18.08 1.69
CA VAL A 190 -1.58 16.99 0.91
C VAL A 190 -2.45 15.76 1.11
N LEU A 191 -3.37 15.55 0.16
CA LEU A 191 -4.43 14.56 0.26
C LEU A 191 -4.00 13.22 -0.34
N ILE A 192 -4.22 12.15 0.39
CA ILE A 192 -4.20 10.77 -0.11
C ILE A 192 -5.63 10.47 -0.60
N GLU A 193 -5.85 10.63 -1.89
CA GLU A 193 -7.20 10.51 -2.49
C GLU A 193 -7.68 9.07 -2.51
N ARG A 194 -6.77 8.15 -2.87
CA ARG A 194 -7.05 6.72 -2.99
C ARG A 194 -5.79 5.88 -2.77
N VAL A 195 -5.95 4.74 -2.13
CA VAL A 195 -4.89 3.72 -2.00
C VAL A 195 -5.44 2.37 -2.42
N GLU A 196 -4.68 1.65 -3.23
CA GLU A 196 -5.08 0.36 -3.75
C GLU A 196 -3.90 -0.63 -3.83
N VAL A 197 -4.21 -1.91 -3.69
CA VAL A 197 -3.27 -2.99 -3.98
C VAL A 197 -3.19 -3.14 -5.49
N VAL A 198 -1.99 -3.05 -6.06
CA VAL A 198 -1.77 -3.30 -7.49
C VAL A 198 -1.65 -4.81 -7.68
N GLU A 199 -2.63 -5.39 -8.37
CA GLU A 199 -2.55 -6.79 -8.78
C GLU A 199 -1.60 -6.90 -9.98
N GLY A 200 -0.52 -7.66 -9.82
CA GLY A 200 0.48 -7.92 -10.85
C GLY A 200 0.17 -9.13 -11.72
#